data_454181a076d7e0fe1795ed6d8e8489ba
#
_entry.id   454181a076d7e0fe1795ed6d8e8489ba
#
_cell.length_a   1.000
_cell.length_b   1.000
_cell.length_c   1.000
_cell.angle_alpha   90.00
_cell.angle_beta   90.00
_cell.angle_gamma   90.00
#
_symmetry.space_group_name_H-M   'P 1'
#
loop_
_entity.id
_entity.type
_entity.pdbx_description
1 polymer ?
#
loop_
_entity_poly.entity_id
_entity_poly.type
_entity_poly.pdbx_seq_one_letter_code
_entity_poly.pdbx_strand_id
1 'polypeptide(L)'
;MLGFKSVKAALLISMLGFIGAVTSTQASAACSFVSTKNGSPLPIKATATDTPQAKEFLETCINPYTKAYAADPTLITQKSPKGGKALFGYNGCSGCHGGKLEGVMAPSLRKDGGQGAFDTKWVYAKNATDKGMFETISGGSAGVSGGVMSPWNITLADHVGDGLTTDEILRLIAYIRTEYRGDGEKTWLK
;
A
#
# COMPACT_ATOMS: atom_id res chain seq x y z
N MET A 1 -18.14 86.71 31.79
CA MET A 1 -17.22 86.20 30.77
C MET A 1 -17.29 84.64 30.82
N LEU A 2 -18.06 84.07 29.95
CA LEU A 2 -18.34 82.58 29.91
C LEU A 2 -17.39 81.94 28.89
N GLY A 3 -16.60 80.99 29.38
CA GLY A 3 -15.71 80.21 28.53
C GLY A 3 -16.39 78.96 28.06
N PHE A 4 -16.58 78.80 26.76
CA PHE A 4 -17.08 77.60 26.14
C PHE A 4 -15.98 76.52 26.04
N LYS A 5 -16.21 75.38 26.69
CA LYS A 5 -15.36 74.18 26.52
C LYS A 5 -15.94 73.33 25.40
N SER A 6 -15.17 73.19 24.33
CA SER A 6 -15.48 72.34 23.18
C SER A 6 -15.23 70.84 23.52
N VAL A 7 -16.27 70.03 23.45
CA VAL A 7 -16.18 68.60 23.59
C VAL A 7 -15.99 67.96 22.21
N LYS A 8 -14.81 67.38 21.96
CA LYS A 8 -14.55 66.57 20.76
C LYS A 8 -15.02 65.15 21.01
N ALA A 9 -16.08 64.73 20.34
CA ALA A 9 -16.51 63.34 20.31
C ALA A 9 -15.58 62.57 19.37
N ALA A 10 -14.87 61.57 19.91
CA ALA A 10 -14.10 60.65 19.13
C ALA A 10 -14.98 59.44 18.75
N LEU A 11 -15.26 59.28 17.45
CA LEU A 11 -15.95 58.11 16.90
C LEU A 11 -14.94 57.00 16.78
N LEU A 12 -15.06 55.95 17.64
CA LEU A 12 -14.34 54.69 17.51
C LEU A 12 -15.10 53.80 16.55
N ILE A 13 -14.62 53.67 15.32
CA ILE A 13 -15.09 52.67 14.36
C ILE A 13 -14.36 51.38 14.66
N SER A 14 -15.02 50.42 15.31
CA SER A 14 -14.51 49.07 15.50
C SER A 14 -14.71 48.26 14.20
N MET A 15 -13.67 48.12 13.39
CA MET A 15 -13.62 47.15 12.32
C MET A 15 -13.48 45.74 12.91
N LEU A 16 -14.58 44.96 12.98
CA LEU A 16 -14.49 43.54 13.16
C LEU A 16 -13.97 42.92 11.86
N GLY A 17 -12.66 42.62 11.83
CA GLY A 17 -12.05 41.82 10.79
C GLY A 17 -12.51 40.40 10.90
N PHE A 18 -13.40 39.95 9.99
CA PHE A 18 -13.73 38.53 9.80
C PHE A 18 -12.48 37.88 9.18
N ILE A 19 -11.63 37.26 10.01
CA ILE A 19 -10.56 36.38 9.54
C ILE A 19 -11.24 35.05 9.17
N GLY A 20 -11.66 34.93 7.91
CA GLY A 20 -12.09 33.68 7.33
C GLY A 20 -10.89 32.73 7.31
N ALA A 21 -10.87 31.73 8.19
CA ALA A 21 -9.92 30.64 8.12
C ALA A 21 -10.16 29.88 6.82
N VAL A 22 -9.36 30.14 5.80
CA VAL A 22 -9.31 29.34 4.58
C VAL A 22 -8.65 28.04 4.98
N THR A 23 -9.45 27.02 5.35
CA THR A 23 -8.96 25.64 5.47
C THR A 23 -8.64 25.18 4.05
N SER A 24 -7.38 25.30 3.65
CA SER A 24 -6.87 24.62 2.47
C SER A 24 -6.94 23.12 2.73
N THR A 25 -7.98 22.45 2.25
CA THR A 25 -7.98 21.02 2.07
C THR A 25 -6.89 20.70 1.05
N GLN A 26 -5.70 20.34 1.54
CA GLN A 26 -4.69 19.72 0.69
C GLN A 26 -5.33 18.41 0.19
N ALA A 27 -5.75 18.41 -1.08
CA ALA A 27 -6.07 17.18 -1.76
C ALA A 27 -4.78 16.33 -1.74
N SER A 28 -4.76 15.27 -0.93
CA SER A 28 -3.70 14.27 -0.98
C SER A 28 -3.66 13.76 -2.42
N ALA A 29 -2.52 13.91 -3.08
CA ALA A 29 -2.36 13.35 -4.40
C ALA A 29 -2.58 11.85 -4.30
N ALA A 30 -3.56 11.33 -5.05
CA ALA A 30 -3.84 9.89 -5.10
C ALA A 30 -2.55 9.12 -5.41
N CYS A 31 -2.40 7.95 -4.80
CA CYS A 31 -1.25 7.10 -5.01
C CYS A 31 -1.14 6.71 -6.49
N SER A 32 0.02 6.87 -7.09
CA SER A 32 0.30 6.43 -8.46
C SER A 32 1.11 5.15 -8.45
N PHE A 33 0.78 4.23 -9.36
CA PHE A 33 1.42 2.92 -9.47
C PHE A 33 2.12 2.77 -10.81
N VAL A 34 3.24 2.05 -10.80
CA VAL A 34 4.04 1.78 -11.99
C VAL A 34 4.34 0.29 -12.13
N SER A 35 4.46 -0.17 -13.35
CA SER A 35 4.88 -1.54 -13.65
C SER A 35 6.34 -1.74 -13.26
N THR A 36 6.62 -2.76 -12.47
CA THR A 36 7.99 -3.13 -12.13
C THR A 36 8.75 -3.77 -13.29
N LYS A 37 8.07 -4.09 -14.39
CA LYS A 37 8.67 -4.63 -15.62
C LYS A 37 9.38 -3.55 -16.42
N ASN A 38 8.77 -2.38 -16.56
CA ASN A 38 9.22 -1.34 -17.50
C ASN A 38 8.99 0.10 -17.03
N GLY A 39 8.46 0.30 -15.81
CA GLY A 39 8.19 1.64 -15.27
C GLY A 39 6.94 2.33 -15.86
N SER A 40 6.18 1.67 -16.75
CA SER A 40 4.96 2.27 -17.30
C SER A 40 3.89 2.43 -16.22
N PRO A 41 3.01 3.46 -16.31
CA PRO A 41 1.91 3.61 -15.38
C PRO A 41 0.98 2.39 -15.38
N LEU A 42 0.59 1.92 -14.19
CA LEU A 42 -0.48 0.94 -14.01
C LEU A 42 -1.80 1.70 -13.83
N PRO A 43 -2.83 1.43 -14.64
CA PRO A 43 -4.11 2.15 -14.61
C PRO A 43 -5.02 1.69 -13.46
N ILE A 44 -4.45 1.48 -12.27
CA ILE A 44 -5.17 1.03 -11.09
C ILE A 44 -5.82 2.24 -10.40
N LYS A 45 -7.13 2.19 -10.25
CA LYS A 45 -7.95 3.25 -9.64
C LYS A 45 -8.98 2.63 -8.70
N ALA A 46 -9.42 3.42 -7.71
CA ALA A 46 -10.50 3.04 -6.85
C ALA A 46 -11.81 2.82 -7.65
N THR A 47 -12.52 1.77 -7.29
CA THR A 47 -13.83 1.42 -7.83
C THR A 47 -14.92 1.59 -6.78
N ALA A 48 -16.19 1.58 -7.19
CA ALA A 48 -17.32 1.65 -6.27
C ALA A 48 -17.35 0.45 -5.31
N THR A 49 -16.90 -0.70 -5.78
CA THR A 49 -16.93 -1.99 -5.05
C THR A 49 -15.71 -2.21 -4.15
N ASP A 50 -14.70 -1.35 -4.19
CA ASP A 50 -13.54 -1.46 -3.33
C ASP A 50 -13.90 -1.28 -1.85
N THR A 51 -13.24 -2.07 -1.00
CA THR A 51 -13.35 -1.94 0.45
C THR A 51 -12.81 -0.59 0.92
N PRO A 52 -13.18 -0.12 2.13
CA PRO A 52 -12.59 1.09 2.72
C PRO A 52 -11.06 1.01 2.79
N GLN A 53 -10.51 -0.17 3.11
CA GLN A 53 -9.06 -0.41 3.19
C GLN A 53 -8.37 -0.28 1.83
N ALA A 54 -8.99 -0.81 0.78
CA ALA A 54 -8.47 -0.66 -0.58
C ALA A 54 -8.47 0.81 -1.01
N LYS A 55 -9.55 1.55 -0.73
CA LYS A 55 -9.65 2.99 -1.02
C LYS A 55 -8.58 3.79 -0.26
N GLU A 56 -8.42 3.54 1.04
CA GLU A 56 -7.39 4.17 1.86
C GLU A 56 -5.98 3.95 1.27
N PHE A 57 -5.68 2.72 0.86
CA PHE A 57 -4.39 2.41 0.23
C PHE A 57 -4.19 3.14 -1.09
N LEU A 58 -5.21 3.17 -1.95
CA LEU A 58 -5.13 3.84 -3.25
C LEU A 58 -4.97 5.36 -3.13
N GLU A 59 -5.33 5.94 -2.00
CA GLU A 59 -5.12 7.35 -1.68
C GLU A 59 -3.76 7.61 -1.01
N THR A 60 -3.33 6.74 -0.08
CA THR A 60 -2.22 7.01 0.83
C THR A 60 -0.95 6.22 0.53
N CYS A 61 -1.01 5.15 -0.27
CA CYS A 61 0.03 4.13 -0.44
C CYS A 61 0.38 3.35 0.85
N ILE A 62 -0.38 3.50 1.92
CA ILE A 62 -0.18 2.81 3.19
C ILE A 62 -1.14 1.63 3.27
N ASN A 63 -0.61 0.42 3.41
CA ASN A 63 -1.43 -0.78 3.56
C ASN A 63 -2.02 -0.87 4.98
N PRO A 64 -3.35 -0.69 5.14
CA PRO A 64 -3.98 -0.72 6.45
C PRO A 64 -3.82 -2.07 7.16
N TYR A 65 -3.78 -3.16 6.41
CA TYR A 65 -3.60 -4.50 6.97
C TYR A 65 -2.20 -4.70 7.54
N THR A 66 -1.15 -4.30 6.86
CA THR A 66 0.22 -4.38 7.38
C THR A 66 0.35 -3.57 8.67
N LYS A 67 -0.25 -2.39 8.71
CA LYS A 67 -0.28 -1.54 9.90
C LYS A 67 -1.05 -2.21 11.05
N ALA A 68 -2.22 -2.79 10.77
CA ALA A 68 -3.02 -3.50 11.78
C ALA A 68 -2.31 -4.76 12.29
N TYR A 69 -1.59 -5.47 11.45
CA TYR A 69 -0.83 -6.66 11.83
C TYR A 69 0.37 -6.39 12.73
N ALA A 70 0.94 -5.21 12.65
CA ALA A 70 1.92 -4.78 13.63
C ALA A 70 1.29 -4.69 15.04
N ALA A 71 -0.03 -4.44 15.10
CA ALA A 71 -0.79 -4.33 16.35
C ALA A 71 -1.48 -5.66 16.76
N ASP A 72 -1.98 -6.44 15.80
CA ASP A 72 -2.69 -7.71 16.06
C ASP A 72 -2.38 -8.80 15.01
N PRO A 73 -1.40 -9.67 15.31
CA PRO A 73 -1.06 -10.79 14.43
C PRO A 73 -2.19 -11.80 14.19
N THR A 74 -3.25 -11.81 14.97
CA THR A 74 -4.35 -12.77 14.81
C THR A 74 -5.20 -12.50 13.56
N LEU A 75 -5.22 -11.27 13.10
CA LEU A 75 -5.94 -10.89 11.86
C LEU A 75 -5.45 -11.63 10.61
N ILE A 76 -4.25 -12.22 10.65
CA ILE A 76 -3.63 -12.95 9.53
C ILE A 76 -3.99 -14.43 9.53
N THR A 77 -4.05 -14.99 10.73
CA THR A 77 -4.21 -16.44 10.94
C THR A 77 -5.66 -16.89 10.83
N GLN A 78 -6.61 -15.96 10.73
CA GLN A 78 -8.00 -16.33 10.51
C GLN A 78 -8.12 -17.15 9.22
N LYS A 79 -8.65 -18.37 9.37
CA LYS A 79 -8.96 -19.34 8.30
C LYS A 79 -10.07 -18.84 7.36
N SER A 80 -10.23 -17.55 7.22
CA SER A 80 -11.14 -16.97 6.24
C SER A 80 -10.64 -17.33 4.85
N PRO A 81 -11.48 -17.80 3.93
CA PRO A 81 -11.09 -18.06 2.54
C PRO A 81 -10.52 -16.82 1.83
N LYS A 82 -10.68 -15.63 2.43
CA LYS A 82 -10.12 -14.36 1.98
C LYS A 82 -8.94 -13.85 2.82
N GLY A 83 -8.39 -14.64 3.73
CA GLY A 83 -7.18 -14.29 4.47
C GLY A 83 -5.93 -14.37 3.59
N GLY A 84 -4.93 -13.53 3.84
CA GLY A 84 -3.72 -13.46 3.01
C GLY A 84 -3.01 -14.82 2.82
N LYS A 85 -2.95 -15.66 3.86
CA LYS A 85 -2.39 -17.01 3.77
C LYS A 85 -3.22 -17.92 2.86
N ALA A 86 -4.55 -17.86 2.95
CA ALA A 86 -5.43 -18.65 2.10
C ALA A 86 -5.33 -18.21 0.64
N LEU A 87 -5.29 -16.90 0.38
CA LEU A 87 -5.08 -16.33 -0.95
C LEU A 87 -3.75 -16.78 -1.56
N PHE A 88 -2.67 -16.82 -0.77
CA PHE A 88 -1.36 -17.27 -1.22
C PHE A 88 -1.36 -18.72 -1.69
N GLY A 89 -2.04 -19.60 -0.96
CA GLY A 89 -2.19 -21.01 -1.36
C GLY A 89 -3.15 -21.19 -2.54
N TYR A 90 -4.33 -20.60 -2.46
CA TYR A 90 -5.41 -20.80 -3.41
C TYR A 90 -5.07 -20.26 -4.82
N ASN A 91 -4.41 -19.12 -4.92
CA ASN A 91 -4.00 -18.54 -6.20
C ASN A 91 -2.69 -19.12 -6.76
N GLY A 92 -2.17 -20.22 -6.18
CA GLY A 92 -1.00 -20.91 -6.71
C GLY A 92 0.34 -20.19 -6.48
N CYS A 93 0.38 -19.09 -5.71
CA CYS A 93 1.62 -18.40 -5.38
C CYS A 93 2.64 -19.34 -4.70
N SER A 94 2.14 -20.26 -3.88
CA SER A 94 2.93 -21.29 -3.20
C SER A 94 3.67 -22.24 -4.14
N GLY A 95 3.17 -22.45 -5.36
CA GLY A 95 3.81 -23.30 -6.36
C GLY A 95 5.18 -22.75 -6.78
N CYS A 96 5.31 -21.43 -6.88
CA CYS A 96 6.57 -20.80 -7.26
C CYS A 96 7.36 -20.31 -6.04
N HIS A 97 6.70 -19.70 -5.06
CA HIS A 97 7.37 -19.09 -3.90
C HIS A 97 7.52 -20.03 -2.70
N GLY A 98 7.03 -21.30 -2.80
CA GLY A 98 7.04 -22.28 -1.72
C GLY A 98 5.89 -22.08 -0.73
N GLY A 99 5.41 -23.18 -0.12
CA GLY A 99 4.27 -23.18 0.80
C GLY A 99 4.51 -22.41 2.10
N LYS A 100 5.76 -22.15 2.45
CA LYS A 100 6.22 -21.36 3.59
C LYS A 100 6.98 -20.11 3.13
N LEU A 101 6.76 -19.62 1.91
CA LEU A 101 7.44 -18.49 1.29
C LEU A 101 8.97 -18.66 1.15
N GLU A 102 9.48 -19.89 1.25
CA GLU A 102 10.90 -20.22 1.22
C GLU A 102 11.56 -20.04 -0.15
N GLY A 103 10.77 -19.95 -1.20
CA GLY A 103 11.25 -19.95 -2.59
C GLY A 103 11.46 -21.37 -3.11
N VAL A 104 11.04 -21.63 -4.35
CA VAL A 104 11.26 -22.88 -5.08
C VAL A 104 11.70 -22.55 -6.50
N MET A 105 10.76 -22.16 -7.37
CA MET A 105 11.04 -21.67 -8.72
C MET A 105 11.18 -20.14 -8.76
N ALA A 106 10.60 -19.46 -7.78
CA ALA A 106 10.67 -18.01 -7.60
C ALA A 106 11.43 -17.67 -6.30
N PRO A 107 11.87 -16.41 -6.14
CA PRO A 107 12.61 -16.00 -4.96
C PRO A 107 11.86 -16.26 -3.65
N SER A 108 12.62 -16.56 -2.57
CA SER A 108 12.09 -16.55 -1.22
C SER A 108 11.49 -15.19 -0.87
N LEU A 109 10.34 -15.18 -0.21
CA LEU A 109 9.69 -13.97 0.27
C LEU A 109 9.96 -13.72 1.77
N ARG A 110 10.78 -14.55 2.43
CA ARG A 110 11.10 -14.45 3.87
C ARG A 110 12.42 -13.77 4.18
N LYS A 111 13.32 -13.65 3.25
CA LYS A 111 14.69 -13.13 3.40
C LYS A 111 15.63 -13.97 4.30
N ASP A 112 15.23 -15.11 4.81
CA ASP A 112 16.06 -15.93 5.71
C ASP A 112 16.91 -16.99 4.98
N GLY A 113 17.19 -16.80 3.70
CA GLY A 113 18.00 -17.74 2.93
C GLY A 113 17.33 -19.09 2.70
N GLY A 114 16.00 -19.13 2.63
CA GLY A 114 15.26 -20.32 2.24
C GLY A 114 15.84 -20.94 0.98
N GLN A 115 15.71 -22.25 0.84
CA GLN A 115 16.25 -23.02 -0.29
C GLN A 115 15.73 -22.42 -1.61
N GLY A 116 16.62 -21.90 -2.39
CA GLY A 116 16.34 -21.32 -3.70
C GLY A 116 17.54 -20.57 -4.22
N ALA A 117 17.83 -20.72 -5.50
CA ALA A 117 18.99 -20.12 -6.17
C ALA A 117 18.91 -18.58 -6.30
N PHE A 118 17.99 -17.93 -5.59
CA PHE A 118 17.69 -16.52 -5.78
C PHE A 118 18.10 -15.67 -4.59
N ASP A 119 18.77 -14.55 -4.88
CA ASP A 119 19.15 -13.56 -3.87
C ASP A 119 17.91 -12.83 -3.34
N THR A 120 17.54 -13.14 -2.11
CA THR A 120 16.42 -12.51 -1.40
C THR A 120 16.61 -11.01 -1.20
N LYS A 121 17.86 -10.49 -1.20
CA LYS A 121 18.13 -9.06 -1.16
C LYS A 121 17.48 -8.32 -2.33
N TRP A 122 17.48 -8.92 -3.52
CA TRP A 122 16.88 -8.31 -4.70
C TRP A 122 15.37 -8.17 -4.57
N VAL A 123 14.68 -9.19 -4.07
CA VAL A 123 13.22 -9.14 -3.84
C VAL A 123 12.87 -8.02 -2.88
N TYR A 124 13.58 -7.93 -1.77
CA TYR A 124 13.32 -6.90 -0.77
C TYR A 124 13.77 -5.49 -1.20
N ALA A 125 14.80 -5.37 -2.01
CA ALA A 125 15.16 -4.09 -2.59
C ALA A 125 14.04 -3.50 -3.46
N LYS A 126 13.38 -4.33 -4.28
CA LYS A 126 12.21 -3.91 -5.08
C LYS A 126 10.93 -3.76 -4.26
N ASN A 127 10.76 -4.58 -3.24
CA ASN A 127 9.53 -4.70 -2.46
C ASN A 127 9.71 -4.18 -1.02
N ALA A 128 10.64 -3.25 -0.81
CA ALA A 128 10.90 -2.67 0.50
C ALA A 128 9.67 -1.94 1.09
N THR A 129 8.77 -1.47 0.24
CA THR A 129 7.51 -0.83 0.63
C THR A 129 6.32 -1.68 0.23
N ASP A 130 5.18 -1.50 0.89
CA ASP A 130 3.94 -2.18 0.52
C ASP A 130 3.45 -1.72 -0.86
N LYS A 131 3.68 -0.45 -1.21
CA LYS A 131 3.44 0.07 -2.56
C LYS A 131 4.24 -0.71 -3.61
N GLY A 132 5.54 -0.88 -3.42
CA GLY A 132 6.39 -1.61 -4.38
C GLY A 132 5.99 -3.09 -4.50
N MET A 133 5.61 -3.74 -3.40
CA MET A 133 5.10 -5.11 -3.44
C MET A 133 3.74 -5.20 -4.12
N PHE A 134 2.86 -4.22 -3.88
CA PHE A 134 1.59 -4.10 -4.58
C PHE A 134 1.77 -3.95 -6.09
N GLU A 135 2.68 -3.09 -6.54
CA GLU A 135 3.03 -2.91 -7.94
C GLU A 135 3.55 -4.21 -8.57
N THR A 136 4.39 -4.95 -7.83
CA THR A 136 4.95 -6.22 -8.27
C THR A 136 3.87 -7.29 -8.44
N ILE A 137 2.97 -7.43 -7.49
CA ILE A 137 1.89 -8.43 -7.56
C ILE A 137 0.85 -7.99 -8.60
N SER A 138 0.46 -6.72 -8.59
CA SER A 138 -0.56 -6.20 -9.51
C SER A 138 -0.14 -6.31 -10.97
N GLY A 139 1.03 -5.77 -11.32
CA GLY A 139 1.51 -5.67 -12.70
C GLY A 139 2.42 -6.83 -13.13
N GLY A 140 2.71 -7.75 -12.23
CA GLY A 140 3.70 -8.79 -12.46
C GLY A 140 5.13 -8.25 -12.42
N SER A 141 6.11 -9.13 -12.61
CA SER A 141 7.53 -8.77 -12.62
C SER A 141 8.30 -9.57 -13.66
N ALA A 142 9.25 -8.94 -14.32
CA ALA A 142 10.28 -9.65 -15.06
C ALA A 142 11.21 -10.33 -14.05
N GLY A 143 11.38 -11.63 -14.18
CA GLY A 143 12.30 -12.41 -13.34
C GLY A 143 13.76 -12.19 -13.73
N VAL A 144 14.67 -12.48 -12.80
CA VAL A 144 16.12 -12.29 -13.01
C VAL A 144 16.72 -13.33 -13.95
N SER A 145 16.12 -14.52 -14.03
CA SER A 145 16.60 -15.66 -14.81
C SER A 145 15.63 -16.06 -15.94
N GLY A 146 14.94 -15.09 -16.53
CA GLY A 146 13.96 -15.34 -17.60
C GLY A 146 12.60 -15.84 -17.10
N GLY A 147 12.41 -16.05 -15.81
CA GLY A 147 11.11 -16.30 -15.23
C GLY A 147 10.26 -15.03 -15.24
N VAL A 148 8.95 -15.19 -15.33
CA VAL A 148 8.00 -14.05 -15.33
C VAL A 148 6.95 -14.29 -14.25
N MET A 149 6.77 -13.33 -13.37
CA MET A 149 5.58 -13.27 -12.53
C MET A 149 4.47 -12.56 -13.30
N SER A 150 3.36 -13.22 -13.49
CA SER A 150 2.20 -12.68 -14.21
C SER A 150 1.49 -11.58 -13.40
N PRO A 151 0.75 -10.67 -14.07
CA PRO A 151 -0.12 -9.71 -13.38
C PRO A 151 -1.28 -10.40 -12.68
N TRP A 152 -1.66 -9.90 -11.51
CA TRP A 152 -2.75 -10.46 -10.71
C TRP A 152 -3.89 -9.50 -10.41
N ASN A 153 -3.70 -8.20 -10.61
CA ASN A 153 -4.78 -7.26 -10.30
C ASN A 153 -5.92 -7.35 -11.32
N ILE A 154 -7.11 -7.65 -10.84
CA ILE A 154 -8.32 -7.85 -11.66
C ILE A 154 -8.68 -6.63 -12.54
N THR A 155 -8.20 -5.43 -12.20
CA THR A 155 -8.44 -4.23 -13.01
C THR A 155 -7.55 -4.11 -14.23
N LEU A 156 -6.52 -4.97 -14.35
CA LEU A 156 -5.61 -5.02 -15.51
C LEU A 156 -6.13 -6.01 -16.54
N ALA A 157 -6.07 -5.64 -17.80
CA ALA A 157 -6.60 -6.46 -18.90
C ALA A 157 -5.82 -7.78 -19.12
N ASP A 158 -4.57 -7.83 -18.66
CA ASP A 158 -3.66 -8.97 -18.80
C ASP A 158 -3.47 -9.78 -17.51
N HIS A 159 -4.38 -9.62 -16.52
CA HIS A 159 -4.33 -10.41 -15.30
C HIS A 159 -4.58 -11.90 -15.56
N VAL A 160 -4.01 -12.74 -14.69
CA VAL A 160 -4.14 -14.21 -14.80
C VAL A 160 -5.25 -14.75 -13.90
N GLY A 161 -5.86 -15.86 -14.32
CA GLY A 161 -6.95 -16.52 -13.59
C GLY A 161 -8.13 -15.58 -13.36
N ASP A 162 -8.76 -15.69 -12.19
CA ASP A 162 -9.87 -14.83 -11.79
C ASP A 162 -9.40 -13.42 -11.35
N GLY A 163 -8.09 -13.23 -11.29
CA GLY A 163 -7.48 -12.01 -10.78
C GLY A 163 -7.64 -11.85 -9.26
N LEU A 164 -7.03 -10.79 -8.72
CA LEU A 164 -7.16 -10.39 -7.33
C LEU A 164 -7.62 -8.95 -7.25
N THR A 165 -8.55 -8.67 -6.37
CA THR A 165 -8.95 -7.31 -6.04
C THR A 165 -7.81 -6.58 -5.31
N THR A 166 -7.83 -5.25 -5.30
CA THR A 166 -6.89 -4.46 -4.51
C THR A 166 -6.84 -4.91 -3.05
N ASP A 167 -8.01 -5.14 -2.43
CA ASP A 167 -8.11 -5.61 -1.04
C ASP A 167 -7.43 -6.96 -0.81
N GLU A 168 -7.64 -7.92 -1.70
CA GLU A 168 -7.02 -9.23 -1.62
C GLU A 168 -5.50 -9.17 -1.75
N ILE A 169 -4.99 -8.34 -2.65
CA ILE A 169 -3.54 -8.10 -2.79
C ILE A 169 -2.97 -7.49 -1.51
N LEU A 170 -3.67 -6.53 -0.88
CA LEU A 170 -3.21 -5.93 0.38
C LEU A 170 -3.15 -6.94 1.53
N ARG A 171 -4.11 -7.84 1.63
CA ARG A 171 -4.10 -8.94 2.61
C ARG A 171 -2.97 -9.93 2.33
N LEU A 172 -2.72 -10.22 1.06
CA LEU A 172 -1.61 -11.07 0.65
C LEU A 172 -0.26 -10.47 1.04
N ILE A 173 -0.06 -9.16 0.79
CA ILE A 173 1.14 -8.44 1.21
C ILE A 173 1.31 -8.50 2.72
N ALA A 174 0.26 -8.24 3.46
CA ALA A 174 0.30 -8.30 4.91
C ALA A 174 0.74 -9.68 5.41
N TYR A 175 0.20 -10.77 4.83
CA TYR A 175 0.66 -12.13 5.14
C TYR A 175 2.15 -12.32 4.84
N ILE A 176 2.64 -11.88 3.68
CA ILE A 176 4.07 -11.98 3.33
C ILE A 176 4.92 -11.22 4.35
N ARG A 177 4.47 -10.03 4.80
CA ARG A 177 5.18 -9.23 5.81
C ARG A 177 5.29 -9.93 7.17
N THR A 178 4.30 -10.73 7.55
CA THR A 178 4.38 -11.46 8.84
C THR A 178 5.36 -12.61 8.83
N GLU A 179 5.58 -13.19 7.67
CA GLU A 179 6.56 -14.27 7.50
C GLU A 179 7.99 -13.75 7.25
N TYR A 180 8.18 -12.43 7.26
CA TYR A 180 9.50 -11.84 7.11
C TYR A 180 10.41 -12.16 8.28
N ARG A 181 11.60 -12.68 7.99
CA ARG A 181 12.60 -13.14 8.97
C ARG A 181 13.97 -12.47 8.82
N GLY A 182 14.06 -11.41 8.05
CA GLY A 182 15.33 -10.70 7.86
C GLY A 182 15.68 -9.81 9.04
N ASP A 183 16.97 -9.54 9.20
CA ASP A 183 17.54 -8.68 10.24
C ASP A 183 17.37 -7.18 9.93
N GLY A 184 16.90 -6.85 8.74
CA GLY A 184 16.76 -5.48 8.28
C GLY A 184 15.60 -4.75 8.92
N GLU A 185 15.70 -3.42 8.89
CA GLU A 185 14.63 -2.55 9.33
C GLU A 185 13.33 -2.81 8.54
N LYS A 186 12.24 -2.99 9.26
CA LYS A 186 10.92 -3.20 8.66
C LYS A 186 10.35 -1.86 8.15
N THR A 187 10.88 -1.39 7.03
CA THR A 187 10.55 -0.08 6.45
C THR A 187 9.09 0.09 6.06
N TRP A 188 8.38 -1.01 5.85
CA TRP A 188 6.94 -1.00 5.57
C TRP A 188 6.05 -0.69 6.79
N LEU A 189 6.62 -0.63 7.99
CA LEU A 189 5.91 -0.27 9.22
C LEU A 189 5.99 1.23 9.55
N LYS A 190 6.67 2.02 8.73
CA LYS A 190 6.88 3.48 8.93
C LYS A 190 5.84 4.33 8.26
#